data_4f0e36318553500eda303cd069a5733d
#
_entry.id   4f0e36318553500eda303cd069a5733d
#
_cell.length_a   1.000
_cell.length_b   1.000
_cell.length_c   1.000
_cell.angle_alpha   90.00
_cell.angle_beta   90.00
_cell.angle_gamma   90.00
#
_symmetry.space_group_name_H-M   'P 1'
#
loop_
_entity.id
_entity.type
_entity.pdbx_description
1 polymer ?
#
loop_
_entity_poly.entity_id
_entity_poly.type
_entity_poly.pdbx_seq_one_letter_code
_entity_poly.pdbx_strand_id
1 'polypeptide(L)'
;MTNQQKTPTSSAKPNRGNKDGRVEHIQSSSYNNTVTGTTSDAQKLGAALAYADLGWPVFPCHSIVKQKCTCNSTKCSHPGKHPRTNNGFKDASTDPNVIKEWWHKWPNANVAVITGSVSGLAVLDIDVKSGGPSNLDLLESKHGILPDTLVAQTGGNGLHYFFKYPADGFKSIANKIASDID
;
A
#
# COMPACT_ATOMS: atom_id res chain seq x y z
N MET A 1 -18.90 -49.57 -33.86
CA MET A 1 -19.21 -48.17 -34.31
C MET A 1 -18.74 -47.26 -33.20
N THR A 2 -17.52 -46.75 -33.36
CA THR A 2 -16.80 -45.94 -32.39
C THR A 2 -16.75 -44.52 -32.90
N ASN A 3 -17.36 -43.59 -32.19
CA ASN A 3 -17.36 -42.16 -32.52
C ASN A 3 -16.35 -41.45 -31.63
N GLN A 4 -15.23 -41.02 -32.26
CA GLN A 4 -14.20 -40.19 -31.58
C GLN A 4 -14.56 -38.74 -31.80
N GLN A 5 -14.78 -38.00 -30.73
CA GLN A 5 -14.86 -36.52 -30.73
C GLN A 5 -13.49 -35.90 -30.52
N LYS A 6 -13.07 -35.11 -31.54
CA LYS A 6 -11.86 -34.27 -31.50
C LYS A 6 -12.07 -33.04 -30.63
N THR A 7 -11.14 -32.80 -29.76
CA THR A 7 -10.97 -31.53 -29.05
C THR A 7 -10.26 -30.49 -29.92
N PRO A 8 -10.67 -29.23 -29.96
CA PRO A 8 -9.93 -28.17 -30.61
C PRO A 8 -8.89 -27.57 -29.67
N THR A 9 -7.63 -27.63 -30.06
CA THR A 9 -6.53 -26.89 -29.49
C THR A 9 -6.59 -25.44 -29.94
N SER A 10 -6.82 -24.50 -29.03
CA SER A 10 -6.67 -23.08 -29.30
C SER A 10 -5.34 -22.59 -28.70
N SER A 11 -4.38 -22.41 -29.59
CA SER A 11 -3.11 -21.71 -29.28
C SER A 11 -3.33 -20.21 -29.44
N ALA A 12 -3.51 -19.48 -28.34
CA ALA A 12 -3.45 -18.03 -28.34
C ALA A 12 -1.98 -17.58 -28.20
N LYS A 13 -1.47 -16.88 -29.22
CA LYS A 13 -0.17 -16.22 -29.22
C LYS A 13 -0.23 -14.95 -28.34
N PRO A 14 0.84 -14.62 -27.59
CA PRO A 14 0.86 -13.36 -26.86
C PRO A 14 0.99 -12.17 -27.81
N ASN A 15 0.14 -11.18 -27.64
CA ASN A 15 0.16 -9.93 -28.40
C ASN A 15 1.35 -9.08 -27.93
N ARG A 16 2.27 -8.78 -28.84
CA ARG A 16 3.39 -7.85 -28.62
C ARG A 16 2.98 -6.47 -29.06
N GLY A 17 3.14 -5.51 -28.17
CA GLY A 17 3.53 -4.15 -28.52
C GLY A 17 2.45 -3.11 -28.40
N ASN A 18 2.53 -2.29 -27.34
CA ASN A 18 2.30 -0.86 -27.55
C ASN A 18 3.44 -0.08 -26.89
N LYS A 19 4.14 0.72 -27.70
CA LYS A 19 5.31 1.52 -27.32
C LYS A 19 4.89 2.96 -27.00
N ASP A 20 3.91 3.11 -26.14
CA ASP A 20 3.55 4.43 -25.65
C ASP A 20 3.56 4.35 -24.13
N GLY A 21 4.52 5.05 -23.50
CA GLY A 21 4.78 5.06 -22.06
C GLY A 21 3.62 5.63 -21.23
N ARG A 22 2.46 5.01 -21.30
CA ARG A 22 1.32 5.22 -20.43
C ARG A 22 1.27 4.08 -19.44
N VAL A 23 1.50 4.40 -18.18
CA VAL A 23 1.20 3.53 -17.05
C VAL A 23 -0.31 3.29 -17.07
N GLU A 24 -0.74 2.14 -17.59
CA GLU A 24 -2.13 1.72 -17.49
C GLU A 24 -2.39 1.26 -16.06
N HIS A 25 -3.28 1.97 -15.38
CA HIS A 25 -3.81 1.56 -14.09
C HIS A 25 -4.52 0.23 -14.25
N ILE A 26 -4.08 -0.81 -13.52
CA ILE A 26 -4.82 -2.05 -13.39
C ILE A 26 -6.12 -1.73 -12.66
N GLN A 27 -7.21 -1.62 -13.42
CA GLN A 27 -8.55 -1.58 -12.88
C GLN A 27 -8.90 -2.96 -12.36
N SER A 28 -8.85 -3.17 -11.05
CA SER A 28 -9.56 -4.29 -10.44
C SER A 28 -11.06 -4.02 -10.59
N SER A 29 -11.70 -4.80 -11.43
CA SER A 29 -13.16 -4.75 -11.65
C SER A 29 -13.89 -5.17 -10.39
N SER A 30 -14.17 -4.27 -9.47
CA SER A 30 -15.22 -4.34 -8.46
C SER A 30 -15.20 -3.20 -7.43
N TYR A 31 -14.20 -2.29 -7.44
CA TYR A 31 -14.20 -1.14 -6.53
C TYR A 31 -14.04 0.16 -7.31
N ASN A 32 -15.06 0.50 -8.11
CA ASN A 32 -15.20 1.86 -8.65
C ASN A 32 -15.59 2.81 -7.51
N ASN A 33 -14.59 3.30 -6.76
CA ASN A 33 -14.74 4.52 -5.99
C ASN A 33 -13.56 5.44 -6.33
N THR A 34 -13.77 6.30 -7.31
CA THR A 34 -12.96 7.51 -7.48
C THR A 34 -13.23 8.39 -6.27
N VAL A 35 -12.42 8.25 -5.23
CA VAL A 35 -12.52 9.08 -4.03
C VAL A 35 -11.81 10.40 -4.28
N THR A 36 -12.49 11.33 -4.91
CA THR A 36 -12.17 12.75 -4.85
C THR A 36 -12.86 13.31 -3.60
N GLY A 37 -12.15 13.39 -2.49
CA GLY A 37 -12.70 13.96 -1.25
C GLY A 37 -12.07 13.35 -0.02
N THR A 38 -12.13 14.06 1.11
CA THR A 38 -11.76 13.55 2.43
C THR A 38 -12.46 12.21 2.69
N THR A 39 -11.66 11.16 2.86
CA THR A 39 -12.20 9.83 3.19
C THR A 39 -13.12 9.92 4.40
N SER A 40 -14.37 9.49 4.27
CA SER A 40 -15.30 9.44 5.39
C SER A 40 -14.82 8.42 6.43
N ASP A 41 -15.27 8.58 7.68
CA ASP A 41 -14.90 7.66 8.76
C ASP A 41 -15.29 6.21 8.43
N ALA A 42 -16.44 6.01 7.76
CA ALA A 42 -16.86 4.69 7.27
C ALA A 42 -15.90 4.10 6.23
N GLN A 43 -15.31 4.93 5.37
CA GLN A 43 -14.33 4.48 4.37
C GLN A 43 -13.02 4.02 5.02
N LYS A 44 -12.57 4.67 6.10
CA LYS A 44 -11.34 4.27 6.82
C LYS A 44 -11.51 2.93 7.53
N LEU A 45 -12.65 2.71 8.20
CA LEU A 45 -12.97 1.40 8.78
C LEU A 45 -13.06 0.33 7.69
N GLY A 46 -13.73 0.62 6.57
CA GLY A 46 -13.85 -0.30 5.44
C GLY A 46 -12.47 -0.69 4.88
N ALA A 47 -11.57 0.28 4.70
CA ALA A 47 -10.20 0.02 4.24
C ALA A 47 -9.41 -0.82 5.25
N ALA A 48 -9.53 -0.54 6.56
CA ALA A 48 -8.85 -1.32 7.59
C ALA A 48 -9.30 -2.78 7.61
N LEU A 49 -10.60 -3.02 7.47
CA LEU A 49 -11.16 -4.38 7.39
C LEU A 49 -10.72 -5.09 6.11
N ALA A 50 -10.72 -4.40 4.97
CA ALA A 50 -10.27 -4.99 3.70
C ALA A 50 -8.78 -5.39 3.74
N TYR A 51 -7.92 -4.59 4.36
CA TYR A 51 -6.52 -4.96 4.55
C TYR A 51 -6.36 -6.16 5.50
N ALA A 52 -7.15 -6.21 6.56
CA ALA A 52 -7.16 -7.35 7.48
C ALA A 52 -7.60 -8.65 6.80
N ASP A 53 -8.59 -8.60 5.90
CA ASP A 53 -9.04 -9.73 5.09
C ASP A 53 -7.93 -10.27 4.15
N LEU A 54 -7.01 -9.40 3.73
CA LEU A 54 -5.80 -9.79 2.99
C LEU A 54 -4.72 -10.42 3.89
N GLY A 55 -4.96 -10.54 5.19
CA GLY A 55 -3.99 -11.03 6.17
C GLY A 55 -2.97 -9.98 6.59
N TRP A 56 -3.19 -8.69 6.28
CA TRP A 56 -2.31 -7.60 6.67
C TRP A 56 -2.74 -7.01 8.01
N PRO A 57 -1.95 -7.18 9.09
CA PRO A 57 -2.30 -6.61 10.37
C PRO A 57 -2.32 -5.08 10.32
N VAL A 58 -3.42 -4.49 10.78
CA VAL A 58 -3.64 -3.03 10.77
C VAL A 58 -3.62 -2.47 12.19
N PHE A 59 -3.33 -1.19 12.31
CA PHE A 59 -3.48 -0.43 13.55
C PHE A 59 -3.86 1.02 13.26
N PRO A 60 -4.57 1.70 14.21
CA PRO A 60 -4.96 3.08 14.03
C PRO A 60 -3.80 4.03 14.32
N CYS A 61 -3.56 4.96 13.41
CA CYS A 61 -2.66 6.09 13.62
C CYS A 61 -3.44 7.38 13.91
N HIS A 62 -2.76 8.34 14.54
CA HIS A 62 -3.27 9.70 14.63
C HIS A 62 -3.55 10.26 13.23
N SER A 63 -4.47 11.17 13.14
CA SER A 63 -4.84 11.88 11.92
C SER A 63 -4.59 13.38 12.06
N ILE A 64 -4.73 14.11 10.98
CA ILE A 64 -4.67 15.57 10.97
C ILE A 64 -6.09 16.10 10.84
N VAL A 65 -6.51 16.91 11.80
CA VAL A 65 -7.80 17.59 11.81
C VAL A 65 -7.53 19.07 11.99
N LYS A 66 -8.10 19.92 11.11
CA LYS A 66 -7.86 21.37 11.11
C LYS A 66 -6.37 21.73 11.20
N GLN A 67 -5.55 21.06 10.39
CA GLN A 67 -4.08 21.22 10.31
C GLN A 67 -3.30 20.84 11.59
N LYS A 68 -3.94 20.20 12.55
CA LYS A 68 -3.29 19.76 13.80
C LYS A 68 -3.37 18.24 13.92
N CYS A 69 -2.32 17.64 14.47
CA CYS A 69 -2.34 16.23 14.80
C CYS A 69 -3.31 15.98 15.97
N THR A 70 -4.11 14.92 15.85
CA THR A 70 -5.07 14.53 16.90
C THR A 70 -4.43 14.04 18.19
N CYS A 71 -3.10 13.95 18.29
CA CYS A 71 -2.39 13.72 19.55
C CYS A 71 -2.34 14.97 20.45
N ASN A 72 -2.67 16.15 19.91
CA ASN A 72 -2.65 17.45 20.59
C ASN A 72 -1.29 17.87 21.18
N SER A 73 -0.21 17.15 20.84
CA SER A 73 1.14 17.52 21.27
C SER A 73 1.68 18.67 20.42
N THR A 74 2.18 19.71 21.08
CA THR A 74 2.89 20.82 20.39
C THR A 74 4.25 20.40 19.85
N LYS A 75 4.80 19.27 20.32
CA LYS A 75 6.08 18.69 19.89
C LYS A 75 5.91 17.45 19.03
N CYS A 76 4.77 17.30 18.33
CA CYS A 76 4.53 16.15 17.49
C CYS A 76 5.46 16.18 16.25
N SER A 77 6.42 15.26 16.21
CA SER A 77 7.40 15.15 15.11
C SER A 77 6.86 14.47 13.86
N HIS A 78 5.83 13.63 13.99
CA HIS A 78 5.24 12.85 12.91
C HIS A 78 3.71 13.00 12.86
N PRO A 79 3.18 14.18 12.52
CA PRO A 79 1.75 14.44 12.53
C PRO A 79 0.99 13.48 11.61
N GLY A 80 -0.03 12.81 12.16
CA GLY A 80 -0.87 11.88 11.41
C GLY A 80 -0.25 10.51 11.10
N LYS A 81 0.98 10.27 11.50
CA LYS A 81 1.75 9.06 11.13
C LYS A 81 2.18 8.20 12.33
N HIS A 82 1.78 8.52 13.55
CA HIS A 82 2.16 7.74 14.72
C HIS A 82 0.96 7.01 15.33
N PRO A 83 1.18 5.82 15.94
CA PRO A 83 0.13 4.98 16.48
C PRO A 83 -0.71 5.65 17.57
N ARG A 84 -1.99 5.23 17.66
CA ARG A 84 -2.92 5.58 18.75
C ARG A 84 -2.97 4.54 19.85
N THR A 85 -2.52 3.32 19.56
CA THR A 85 -2.49 2.19 20.48
C THR A 85 -1.35 2.32 21.50
N ASN A 86 -1.51 1.70 22.66
CA ASN A 86 -0.56 1.85 23.78
C ASN A 86 0.82 1.24 23.49
N ASN A 87 0.86 0.09 22.77
CA ASN A 87 2.10 -0.58 22.41
C ASN A 87 2.53 -0.27 20.96
N GLY A 88 1.91 0.76 20.35
CA GLY A 88 2.23 1.19 19.01
C GLY A 88 1.85 0.13 17.96
N PHE A 89 2.71 -0.09 16.98
CA PHE A 89 2.49 -1.07 15.92
C PHE A 89 2.44 -2.53 16.42
N LYS A 90 2.89 -2.80 17.64
CA LYS A 90 2.82 -4.16 18.24
C LYS A 90 1.39 -4.61 18.53
N ASP A 91 0.45 -3.67 18.61
CA ASP A 91 -0.97 -3.97 18.80
C ASP A 91 -1.68 -4.30 17.48
N ALA A 92 -1.00 -4.23 16.33
CA ALA A 92 -1.62 -4.46 15.02
C ALA A 92 -2.36 -5.81 14.98
N SER A 93 -3.54 -5.83 14.37
CA SER A 93 -4.45 -6.97 14.38
C SER A 93 -5.11 -7.18 13.03
N THR A 94 -5.46 -8.42 12.73
CA THR A 94 -6.38 -8.81 11.66
C THR A 94 -7.78 -9.16 12.20
N ASP A 95 -8.00 -9.12 13.53
CA ASP A 95 -9.30 -9.40 14.13
C ASP A 95 -10.30 -8.26 13.81
N PRO A 96 -11.40 -8.53 13.09
CA PRO A 96 -12.36 -7.50 12.71
C PRO A 96 -13.08 -6.88 13.91
N ASN A 97 -13.19 -7.55 15.05
CA ASN A 97 -13.81 -7.00 16.26
C ASN A 97 -12.90 -5.94 16.88
N VAL A 98 -11.61 -6.26 17.03
CA VAL A 98 -10.59 -5.31 17.52
C VAL A 98 -10.52 -4.09 16.60
N ILE A 99 -10.54 -4.29 15.29
CA ILE A 99 -10.50 -3.21 14.31
C ILE A 99 -11.74 -2.31 14.44
N LYS A 100 -12.94 -2.90 14.53
CA LYS A 100 -14.20 -2.15 14.72
C LYS A 100 -14.18 -1.34 16.01
N GLU A 101 -13.68 -1.88 17.12
CA GLU A 101 -13.54 -1.17 18.39
C GLU A 101 -12.62 0.05 18.25
N TRP A 102 -11.49 -0.09 17.57
CA TRP A 102 -10.58 1.04 17.35
C TRP A 102 -11.23 2.16 16.53
N TRP A 103 -11.88 1.85 15.42
CA TRP A 103 -12.52 2.87 14.59
C TRP A 103 -13.83 3.39 15.21
N HIS A 104 -14.50 2.62 16.07
CA HIS A 104 -15.56 3.17 16.91
C HIS A 104 -15.02 4.22 17.90
N LYS A 105 -13.90 3.94 18.55
CA LYS A 105 -13.23 4.86 19.48
C LYS A 105 -12.59 6.06 18.78
N TRP A 106 -12.04 5.83 17.59
CA TRP A 106 -11.28 6.84 16.82
C TRP A 106 -11.70 6.85 15.35
N PRO A 107 -12.91 7.33 15.02
CA PRO A 107 -13.45 7.26 13.65
C PRO A 107 -12.53 7.89 12.60
N ASN A 108 -11.86 8.98 12.96
CA ASN A 108 -10.93 9.70 12.09
C ASN A 108 -9.50 9.13 12.03
N ALA A 109 -9.21 8.00 12.68
CA ALA A 109 -7.86 7.43 12.69
C ALA A 109 -7.41 7.08 11.27
N ASN A 110 -6.15 7.38 10.96
CA ASN A 110 -5.53 6.88 9.73
C ASN A 110 -5.26 5.38 9.88
N VAL A 111 -5.35 4.65 8.77
CA VAL A 111 -5.04 3.22 8.71
C VAL A 111 -3.55 3.06 8.49
N ALA A 112 -2.90 2.24 9.30
CA ALA A 112 -1.54 1.78 9.08
C ALA A 112 -1.52 0.25 8.98
N VAL A 113 -0.62 -0.28 8.17
CA VAL A 113 -0.40 -1.70 7.94
C VAL A 113 1.01 -2.06 8.40
N ILE A 114 1.17 -3.22 9.04
CA ILE A 114 2.49 -3.78 9.31
C ILE A 114 3.08 -4.33 8.01
N THR A 115 4.34 -4.02 7.74
CA THR A 115 5.12 -4.62 6.65
C THR A 115 6.07 -5.70 7.18
N GLY A 116 6.68 -6.45 6.28
CA GLY A 116 7.64 -7.51 6.60
C GLY A 116 7.02 -8.90 6.64
N SER A 117 7.70 -9.83 7.29
CA SER A 117 7.32 -11.26 7.32
C SER A 117 5.93 -11.52 7.91
N VAL A 118 5.47 -10.67 8.82
CA VAL A 118 4.15 -10.83 9.49
C VAL A 118 3.00 -10.66 8.52
N SER A 119 3.10 -9.73 7.59
CA SER A 119 2.08 -9.47 6.55
C SER A 119 2.43 -10.09 5.20
N GLY A 120 3.66 -10.58 5.03
CA GLY A 120 4.16 -11.00 3.74
C GLY A 120 4.34 -9.84 2.75
N LEU A 121 4.42 -8.59 3.25
CA LEU A 121 4.39 -7.37 2.45
C LEU A 121 5.72 -6.61 2.56
N ALA A 122 6.33 -6.32 1.42
CA ALA A 122 7.42 -5.37 1.27
C ALA A 122 6.92 -4.12 0.57
N VAL A 123 7.38 -2.95 1.00
CA VAL A 123 6.99 -1.67 0.40
C VAL A 123 8.26 -0.91 0.01
N LEU A 124 8.28 -0.44 -1.22
CA LEU A 124 9.25 0.54 -1.69
C LEU A 124 8.59 1.91 -1.64
N ASP A 125 9.12 2.79 -0.83
CA ASP A 125 8.61 4.16 -0.64
C ASP A 125 9.44 5.15 -1.45
N ILE A 126 8.79 5.91 -2.31
CA ILE A 126 9.39 6.93 -3.17
C ILE A 126 8.88 8.29 -2.74
N ASP A 127 9.70 9.06 -2.07
CA ASP A 127 9.40 10.43 -1.67
C ASP A 127 9.75 11.43 -2.79
N VAL A 128 8.86 12.38 -3.07
CA VAL A 128 9.07 13.36 -4.15
C VAL A 128 9.89 14.58 -3.73
N LYS A 129 10.12 14.79 -2.44
CA LYS A 129 10.66 16.05 -1.90
C LYS A 129 12.10 16.35 -2.32
N SER A 130 12.92 15.31 -2.49
CA SER A 130 14.35 15.45 -2.77
C SER A 130 14.79 14.66 -4.01
N GLY A 131 13.84 14.33 -4.91
CA GLY A 131 14.15 13.75 -6.21
C GLY A 131 13.95 12.23 -6.31
N GLY A 132 13.15 11.63 -5.41
CA GLY A 132 12.86 10.19 -5.42
C GLY A 132 12.48 9.62 -6.80
N PRO A 133 11.58 10.25 -7.59
CA PRO A 133 11.26 9.75 -8.93
C PRO A 133 12.46 9.69 -9.87
N SER A 134 13.30 10.73 -9.93
CA SER A 134 14.51 10.74 -10.76
C SER A 134 15.55 9.72 -10.29
N ASN A 135 15.61 9.46 -8.98
CA ASN A 135 16.48 8.43 -8.42
C ASN A 135 15.95 7.02 -8.74
N LEU A 136 14.63 6.85 -8.79
CA LEU A 136 14.03 5.60 -9.26
C LEU A 136 14.37 5.33 -10.72
N ASP A 137 14.20 6.32 -11.62
CA ASP A 137 14.58 6.20 -13.03
C ASP A 137 16.06 5.79 -13.19
N LEU A 138 16.94 6.38 -12.36
CA LEU A 138 18.36 6.04 -12.37
C LEU A 138 18.62 4.60 -11.90
N LEU A 139 17.91 4.13 -10.89
CA LEU A 139 18.02 2.75 -10.42
C LEU A 139 17.48 1.77 -11.48
N GLU A 140 16.33 2.08 -12.08
CA GLU A 140 15.75 1.26 -13.15
C GLU A 140 16.66 1.17 -14.39
N SER A 141 17.35 2.28 -14.73
CA SER A 141 18.31 2.27 -15.82
C SER A 141 19.52 1.32 -15.58
N LYS A 142 19.85 1.09 -14.32
CA LYS A 142 20.99 0.23 -13.92
C LYS A 142 20.60 -1.22 -13.65
N HIS A 143 19.40 -1.43 -13.12
CA HIS A 143 18.98 -2.72 -12.57
C HIS A 143 17.79 -3.35 -13.30
N GLY A 144 17.19 -2.63 -14.23
CA GLY A 144 15.96 -3.01 -14.91
C GLY A 144 14.72 -2.38 -14.27
N ILE A 145 13.66 -2.29 -15.05
CA ILE A 145 12.38 -1.69 -14.67
C ILE A 145 11.73 -2.54 -13.56
N LEU A 146 11.13 -1.87 -12.57
CA LEU A 146 10.35 -2.54 -11.53
C LEU A 146 9.22 -3.38 -12.16
N PRO A 147 8.96 -4.59 -11.63
CA PRO A 147 7.83 -5.39 -12.09
C PRO A 147 6.50 -4.68 -11.78
N ASP A 148 5.50 -4.95 -12.61
CA ASP A 148 4.15 -4.45 -12.37
C ASP A 148 3.64 -4.90 -11.00
N THR A 149 3.15 -3.93 -10.22
CA THR A 149 2.64 -4.18 -8.89
C THR A 149 1.59 -3.14 -8.48
N LEU A 150 0.93 -3.39 -7.34
CA LEU A 150 0.05 -2.40 -6.73
C LEU A 150 0.85 -1.17 -6.33
N VAL A 151 0.35 0.01 -6.70
CA VAL A 151 0.95 1.30 -6.34
C VAL A 151 -0.09 2.17 -5.65
N ALA A 152 0.28 2.78 -4.54
CA ALA A 152 -0.53 3.79 -3.87
C ALA A 152 0.17 5.14 -3.87
N GLN A 153 -0.58 6.19 -4.19
CA GLN A 153 -0.09 7.57 -4.04
C GLN A 153 -0.24 8.01 -2.59
N THR A 154 0.83 8.55 -2.02
CA THR A 154 0.82 9.09 -0.65
C THR A 154 0.24 10.51 -0.60
N GLY A 155 -0.17 10.94 0.59
CA GLY A 155 -0.66 12.32 0.78
C GLY A 155 0.37 13.42 0.53
N GLY A 156 1.65 13.07 0.38
CA GLY A 156 2.75 13.95 -0.01
C GLY A 156 3.11 13.86 -1.49
N ASN A 157 2.27 13.22 -2.31
CA ASN A 157 2.47 12.90 -3.72
C ASN A 157 3.61 11.90 -4.01
N GLY A 158 4.16 11.24 -2.99
CA GLY A 158 5.06 10.10 -3.12
C GLY A 158 4.32 8.85 -3.57
N LEU A 159 5.03 7.76 -3.78
CA LEU A 159 4.49 6.48 -4.24
C LEU A 159 4.96 5.35 -3.33
N HIS A 160 4.02 4.48 -2.95
CA HIS A 160 4.31 3.20 -2.33
C HIS A 160 4.10 2.09 -3.36
N TYR A 161 5.14 1.35 -3.69
CA TYR A 161 5.07 0.13 -4.49
C TYR A 161 5.03 -1.08 -3.55
N PHE A 162 4.03 -1.95 -3.75
CA PHE A 162 3.78 -3.09 -2.85
C PHE A 162 4.26 -4.38 -3.49
N PHE A 163 5.16 -5.08 -2.81
CA PHE A 163 5.73 -6.34 -3.27
C PHE A 163 5.50 -7.44 -2.24
N LYS A 164 5.57 -8.68 -2.69
CA LYS A 164 5.62 -9.83 -1.79
C LYS A 164 6.92 -9.81 -1.01
N TYR A 165 6.85 -9.96 0.31
CA TYR A 165 8.05 -10.08 1.14
C TYR A 165 8.82 -11.35 0.77
N PRO A 166 10.12 -11.26 0.46
CA PRO A 166 10.90 -12.41 0.02
C PRO A 166 11.11 -13.44 1.14
N ALA A 167 11.17 -14.73 0.76
CA ALA A 167 11.31 -15.83 1.73
C ALA A 167 12.59 -15.73 2.57
N ASP A 168 13.69 -15.26 1.96
CA ASP A 168 14.98 -15.07 2.63
C ASP A 168 14.98 -13.88 3.59
N GLY A 169 13.93 -13.07 3.53
CA GLY A 169 13.80 -11.86 4.32
C GLY A 169 14.81 -10.78 3.92
N PHE A 170 14.57 -9.57 4.40
CA PHE A 170 15.54 -8.49 4.39
C PHE A 170 15.27 -7.55 5.57
N LYS A 171 16.27 -6.77 5.92
CA LYS A 171 16.08 -5.70 6.92
C LYS A 171 15.51 -4.47 6.21
N SER A 172 14.51 -3.84 6.82
CA SER A 172 14.06 -2.51 6.40
C SER A 172 15.25 -1.54 6.42
N ILE A 173 15.42 -0.81 5.34
CA ILE A 173 16.49 0.17 5.17
C ILE A 173 15.86 1.50 4.79
N ALA A 174 15.88 2.47 5.72
CA ALA A 174 15.42 3.81 5.48
C ALA A 174 16.54 4.66 4.87
N ASN A 175 16.25 5.39 3.78
CA ASN A 175 17.16 6.31 3.07
C ASN A 175 18.48 5.66 2.61
N LYS A 176 18.46 4.39 2.22
CA LYS A 176 19.70 3.64 1.91
C LYS A 176 19.71 2.96 0.55
N ILE A 177 18.60 2.86 -0.12
CA ILE A 177 18.56 2.36 -1.50
C ILE A 177 19.06 3.48 -2.40
N ALA A 178 18.48 4.67 -2.27
CA ALA A 178 18.93 5.92 -2.85
C ALA A 178 18.36 7.08 -2.03
N SER A 179 18.69 8.34 -2.36
CA SER A 179 18.05 9.48 -1.71
C SER A 179 16.55 9.45 -1.97
N ASP A 180 15.74 9.55 -0.90
CA ASP A 180 14.27 9.50 -0.91
C ASP A 180 13.66 8.21 -1.50
N ILE A 181 14.39 7.10 -1.41
CA ILE A 181 13.92 5.74 -1.72
C ILE A 181 14.27 4.81 -0.55
N ASP A 182 13.22 4.24 0.05
CA ASP A 182 13.25 3.37 1.23
C ASP A 182 12.67 1.97 0.96
#